data_4eead6e472b6a732dc33d7cc68ff3865
#
_entry.id   4eead6e472b6a732dc33d7cc68ff3865
#
_cell.length_a   1.000
_cell.length_b   1.000
_cell.length_c   1.000
_cell.angle_alpha   90.00
_cell.angle_beta   90.00
_cell.angle_gamma   90.00
#
_symmetry.space_group_name_H-M   'P 1'
#
loop_
_entity.id
_entity.type
_entity.pdbx_description
1 polymer ?
#
loop_
_entity_poly.entity_id
_entity_poly.type
_entity_poly.pdbx_seq_one_letter_code
_entity_poly.pdbx_strand_id
1 'polypeptide(L)'
;MTFHEVNLNEEVLDLLIRFSEDWAAENSCYGYRPNDKSDIEGNRIFFAEDGNTVIGYLFGKVYRSEQMKSIMPEGTPCFEVEELYTVPGRRSQGVGAKLFRYTEEAVKPEAEYIVLSTATKNWKAIFHFYLDELDMAFWSARLFKRI
;
A
#
# COMPACT_ATOMS: atom_id res chain seq x y z
N MET A 1 -1.13 -12.08 -16.08
CA MET A 1 -1.00 -10.98 -15.11
C MET A 1 0.47 -10.61 -14.96
N THR A 2 0.79 -9.35 -15.08
CA THR A 2 2.16 -8.83 -15.00
C THR A 2 2.28 -7.75 -13.93
N PHE A 3 3.48 -7.55 -13.40
CA PHE A 3 3.79 -6.56 -12.39
C PHE A 3 4.97 -5.73 -12.85
N HIS A 4 4.91 -4.42 -12.69
CA HIS A 4 6.01 -3.54 -13.07
C HIS A 4 5.93 -2.18 -12.35
N GLU A 5 7.06 -1.53 -12.23
CA GLU A 5 7.16 -0.15 -11.74
C GLU A 5 6.89 0.81 -12.88
N VAL A 6 6.17 1.89 -12.60
CA VAL A 6 5.84 2.92 -13.58
C VAL A 6 6.28 4.30 -13.10
N ASN A 7 6.58 5.17 -14.05
CA ASN A 7 6.84 6.58 -13.77
C ASN A 7 5.53 7.36 -13.74
N LEU A 8 5.48 8.37 -12.87
CA LEU A 8 4.34 9.26 -12.81
C LEU A 8 4.29 10.14 -14.08
N ASN A 9 3.15 10.12 -14.74
CA ASN A 9 2.78 11.02 -15.82
C ASN A 9 1.28 11.36 -15.67
N GLU A 10 0.74 12.16 -16.57
CA GLU A 10 -0.67 12.57 -16.48
C GLU A 10 -1.64 11.39 -16.53
N GLU A 11 -1.38 10.42 -17.39
CA GLU A 11 -2.23 9.22 -17.53
C GLU A 11 -2.21 8.38 -16.25
N VAL A 12 -1.03 8.12 -15.68
CA VAL A 12 -0.88 7.39 -14.41
C VAL A 12 -1.55 8.16 -13.27
N LEU A 13 -1.34 9.47 -13.20
CA LEU A 13 -1.95 10.32 -12.18
C LEU A 13 -3.48 10.26 -12.24
N ASP A 14 -4.06 10.44 -13.42
CA ASP A 14 -5.51 10.40 -13.60
C ASP A 14 -6.09 9.04 -13.21
N LEU A 15 -5.39 7.96 -13.56
CA LEU A 15 -5.80 6.60 -13.20
C LEU A 15 -5.79 6.39 -11.67
N LEU A 16 -4.72 6.80 -11.00
CA LEU A 16 -4.60 6.65 -9.55
C LEU A 16 -5.63 7.50 -8.81
N ILE A 17 -5.91 8.71 -9.28
CA ILE A 17 -6.96 9.56 -8.70
C ILE A 17 -8.32 8.89 -8.84
N ARG A 18 -8.67 8.36 -10.02
CA ARG A 18 -9.93 7.65 -10.23
C ARG A 18 -10.06 6.43 -9.32
N PHE A 19 -9.01 5.64 -9.18
CA PHE A 19 -9.03 4.51 -8.25
C PHE A 19 -9.22 4.95 -6.81
N SER A 20 -8.66 6.08 -6.41
CA SER A 20 -8.86 6.60 -5.05
C SER A 20 -10.29 7.09 -4.82
N GLU A 21 -10.93 7.66 -5.85
CA GLU A 21 -12.34 8.02 -5.81
C GLU A 21 -13.23 6.78 -5.65
N ASP A 22 -12.96 5.72 -6.39
CA ASP A 22 -13.67 4.44 -6.27
C ASP A 22 -13.47 3.84 -4.87
N TRP A 23 -12.24 3.89 -4.35
CA TRP A 23 -11.94 3.38 -3.01
C TRP A 23 -12.68 4.18 -1.94
N ALA A 24 -12.67 5.51 -2.02
CA ALA A 24 -13.38 6.37 -1.10
C ALA A 24 -14.90 6.07 -1.10
N ALA A 25 -15.47 5.81 -2.28
CA ALA A 25 -16.87 5.46 -2.43
C ALA A 25 -17.25 4.12 -1.77
N GLU A 26 -16.30 3.20 -1.60
CA GLU A 26 -16.52 1.92 -0.88
C GLU A 26 -16.76 2.14 0.63
N ASN A 27 -16.30 3.25 1.19
CA ASN A 27 -16.42 3.56 2.61
C ASN A 27 -15.85 2.44 3.51
N SER A 28 -14.75 1.84 3.09
CA SER A 28 -14.14 0.68 3.75
C SER A 28 -13.06 1.05 4.77
N CYS A 29 -12.62 2.30 4.80
CA CYS A 29 -11.56 2.78 5.70
C CYS A 29 -12.02 4.03 6.43
N TYR A 30 -11.52 4.20 7.66
CA TYR A 30 -11.74 5.42 8.43
C TYR A 30 -10.85 6.54 7.90
N GLY A 31 -11.46 7.70 7.63
CA GLY A 31 -10.73 8.91 7.25
C GLY A 31 -10.11 8.89 5.86
N TYR A 32 -10.40 7.89 5.03
CA TYR A 32 -9.90 7.86 3.66
C TYR A 32 -10.60 8.91 2.79
N ARG A 33 -9.82 9.66 2.04
CA ARG A 33 -10.30 10.63 1.06
C ARG A 33 -9.63 10.36 -0.29
N PRO A 34 -10.24 10.77 -1.42
CA PRO A 34 -9.58 10.67 -2.72
C PRO A 34 -8.25 11.42 -2.72
N ASN A 35 -7.27 10.86 -3.44
CA ASN A 35 -5.94 11.46 -3.55
C ASN A 35 -5.96 12.64 -4.52
N ASP A 36 -5.10 13.60 -4.25
CA ASP A 36 -4.68 14.60 -5.22
C ASP A 36 -3.23 14.34 -5.67
N LYS A 37 -2.73 15.19 -6.55
CA LYS A 37 -1.37 15.03 -7.08
C LYS A 37 -0.32 15.05 -5.97
N SER A 38 -0.48 15.87 -4.93
CA SER A 38 0.48 15.98 -3.85
C SER A 38 0.59 14.71 -3.01
N ASP A 39 -0.48 13.93 -2.92
CA ASP A 39 -0.48 12.65 -2.21
C ASP A 39 0.31 11.57 -2.99
N ILE A 40 0.41 11.69 -4.30
CA ILE A 40 0.99 10.68 -5.19
C ILE A 40 2.44 11.02 -5.56
N GLU A 41 2.76 12.28 -5.77
CA GLU A 41 4.11 12.73 -6.12
C GLU A 41 5.16 12.25 -5.12
N GLY A 42 6.34 11.91 -5.64
CA GLY A 42 7.46 11.47 -4.80
C GLY A 42 7.40 10.01 -4.38
N ASN A 43 6.32 9.31 -4.68
CA ASN A 43 6.21 7.88 -4.42
C ASN A 43 6.73 7.05 -5.60
N ARG A 44 7.23 5.86 -5.30
CA ARG A 44 7.42 4.80 -6.28
C ARG A 44 6.08 4.12 -6.52
N ILE A 45 5.76 3.82 -7.77
CA ILE A 45 4.44 3.33 -8.17
C ILE A 45 4.61 1.99 -8.88
N PHE A 46 3.86 0.99 -8.42
CA PHE A 46 3.87 -0.37 -8.95
C PHE A 46 2.46 -0.74 -9.39
N PHE A 47 2.34 -1.32 -10.59
CA PHE A 47 1.07 -1.77 -11.15
C PHE A 47 1.02 -3.28 -11.27
N ALA A 48 -0.18 -3.82 -11.05
CA ALA A 48 -0.58 -5.14 -11.52
C ALA A 48 -1.47 -4.96 -12.74
N GLU A 49 -1.13 -5.62 -13.84
CA GLU A 49 -1.90 -5.56 -15.08
C GLU A 49 -2.32 -6.94 -15.55
N ASP A 50 -3.51 -7.00 -16.11
CA ASP A 50 -4.01 -8.18 -16.81
C ASP A 50 -4.38 -7.76 -18.24
N GLY A 51 -3.61 -8.25 -19.21
CA GLY A 51 -3.65 -7.69 -20.56
C GLY A 51 -3.21 -6.23 -20.54
N ASN A 52 -4.06 -5.34 -21.04
CA ASN A 52 -3.81 -3.88 -21.05
C ASN A 52 -4.58 -3.14 -19.95
N THR A 53 -5.10 -3.88 -18.96
CA THR A 53 -5.93 -3.29 -17.90
C THR A 53 -5.18 -3.32 -16.57
N VAL A 54 -5.03 -2.17 -15.94
CA VAL A 54 -4.49 -2.07 -14.57
C VAL A 54 -5.56 -2.56 -13.60
N ILE A 55 -5.22 -3.58 -12.82
CA ILE A 55 -6.14 -4.24 -11.87
C ILE A 55 -5.77 -4.00 -10.41
N GLY A 56 -4.63 -3.39 -10.16
CA GLY A 56 -4.19 -3.03 -8.82
C GLY A 56 -2.97 -2.14 -8.87
N TYR A 57 -2.74 -1.43 -7.78
CA TYR A 57 -1.54 -0.60 -7.60
C TYR A 57 -1.05 -0.65 -6.17
N LEU A 58 0.22 -0.37 -6.04
CA LEU A 58 0.87 -0.06 -4.77
C LEU A 58 1.76 1.15 -4.98
N PHE A 59 1.70 2.13 -4.09
CA PHE A 59 2.71 3.17 -4.08
C PHE A 59 3.20 3.47 -2.67
N GLY A 60 4.42 3.95 -2.60
CA GLY A 60 5.08 4.26 -1.35
C GLY A 60 6.46 4.83 -1.57
N LYS A 61 7.17 5.09 -0.48
CA LYS A 61 8.48 5.74 -0.53
C LYS A 61 9.41 5.27 0.59
N VAL A 62 10.69 5.44 0.36
CA VAL A 62 11.72 5.16 1.37
C VAL A 62 11.83 6.36 2.33
N TYR A 63 11.93 6.06 3.61
CA TYR A 63 12.25 7.02 4.66
C TYR A 63 13.23 6.40 5.64
N ARG A 64 13.81 7.21 6.51
CA ARG A 64 14.69 6.72 7.57
C ARG A 64 13.95 6.74 8.90
N SER A 65 14.06 5.65 9.65
CA SER A 65 13.35 5.49 10.93
C SER A 65 13.83 6.51 11.96
N GLU A 66 12.87 7.02 12.74
CA GLU A 66 13.12 7.90 13.87
C GLU A 66 12.36 7.38 15.09
N GLN A 67 13.05 7.31 16.24
CA GLN A 67 12.46 6.92 17.53
C GLN A 67 11.83 5.52 17.53
N MET A 68 12.37 4.59 16.73
CA MET A 68 11.87 3.21 16.60
C MET A 68 12.85 2.16 17.11
N LYS A 69 13.69 2.51 18.06
CA LYS A 69 14.79 1.66 18.56
C LYS A 69 14.35 0.30 19.11
N SER A 70 13.11 0.17 19.54
CA SER A 70 12.57 -1.13 19.98
C SER A 70 12.37 -2.13 18.84
N ILE A 71 12.34 -1.66 17.59
CA ILE A 71 12.14 -2.47 16.39
C ILE A 71 13.42 -2.48 15.54
N MET A 72 14.03 -1.31 15.34
CA MET A 72 15.16 -1.13 14.45
C MET A 72 16.07 0.02 14.91
N PRO A 73 17.36 -0.01 14.55
CA PRO A 73 18.26 1.10 14.85
C PRO A 73 17.79 2.42 14.24
N GLU A 74 18.15 3.53 14.87
CA GLU A 74 17.87 4.88 14.37
C GLU A 74 18.44 5.07 12.97
N GLY A 75 17.65 5.68 12.09
CA GLY A 75 18.05 5.94 10.70
C GLY A 75 18.01 4.73 9.77
N THR A 76 17.36 3.64 10.17
CA THR A 76 17.18 2.47 9.30
C THR A 76 16.32 2.83 8.10
N PRO A 77 16.74 2.49 6.85
CA PRO A 77 15.92 2.75 5.68
C PRO A 77 14.72 1.81 5.63
N CYS A 78 13.54 2.40 5.53
CA CYS A 78 12.25 1.70 5.47
C CYS A 78 11.48 2.12 4.21
N PHE A 79 10.81 1.19 3.57
CA PHE A 79 9.84 1.49 2.53
C PHE A 79 8.45 1.52 3.15
N GLU A 80 7.82 2.69 3.15
CA GLU A 80 6.44 2.83 3.63
C GLU A 80 5.47 2.68 2.47
N VAL A 81 4.61 1.67 2.55
CA VAL A 81 3.49 1.50 1.65
C VAL A 81 2.40 2.50 2.04
N GLU A 82 2.17 3.48 1.19
CA GLU A 82 1.11 4.46 1.40
C GLU A 82 -0.26 3.89 1.02
N GLU A 83 -0.33 3.20 -0.11
CA GLU A 83 -1.55 2.55 -0.58
C GLU A 83 -1.27 1.23 -1.29
N LEU A 84 -2.14 0.26 -1.06
CA LEU A 84 -2.23 -0.99 -1.80
C LEU A 84 -3.69 -1.24 -2.12
N TYR A 85 -4.02 -1.29 -3.41
CA TYR A 85 -5.38 -1.40 -3.88
C TYR A 85 -5.50 -2.42 -4.99
N THR A 86 -6.57 -3.21 -4.95
CA THR A 86 -6.99 -4.10 -6.03
C THR A 86 -8.42 -3.76 -6.40
N VAL A 87 -8.70 -3.66 -7.69
CA VAL A 87 -10.07 -3.37 -8.16
C VAL A 87 -11.04 -4.43 -7.62
N PRO A 88 -12.27 -4.03 -7.22
CA PRO A 88 -13.17 -4.94 -6.50
C PRO A 88 -13.43 -6.28 -7.17
N GLY A 89 -13.59 -6.29 -8.49
CA GLY A 89 -13.84 -7.51 -9.26
C GLY A 89 -12.66 -8.48 -9.36
N ARG A 90 -11.49 -8.07 -8.89
CA ARG A 90 -10.26 -8.87 -8.96
C ARG A 90 -9.70 -9.19 -7.57
N ARG A 91 -10.43 -8.88 -6.51
CA ARG A 91 -10.04 -9.21 -5.13
C ARG A 91 -10.18 -10.70 -4.86
N SER A 92 -9.47 -11.17 -3.83
CA SER A 92 -9.43 -12.59 -3.43
C SER A 92 -8.88 -13.55 -4.50
N GLN A 93 -8.10 -13.02 -5.43
CA GLN A 93 -7.42 -13.78 -6.50
C GLN A 93 -5.90 -13.72 -6.37
N GLY A 94 -5.39 -13.23 -5.25
CA GLY A 94 -3.96 -13.15 -4.98
C GLY A 94 -3.25 -11.96 -5.62
N VAL A 95 -3.95 -11.02 -6.24
CA VAL A 95 -3.36 -9.85 -6.89
C VAL A 95 -2.58 -9.00 -5.89
N GLY A 96 -3.21 -8.64 -4.77
CA GLY A 96 -2.59 -7.80 -3.75
C GLY A 96 -1.33 -8.43 -3.15
N ALA A 97 -1.37 -9.73 -2.83
CA ALA A 97 -0.22 -10.44 -2.28
C ALA A 97 0.95 -10.50 -3.26
N LYS A 98 0.67 -10.78 -4.53
CA LYS A 98 1.71 -10.84 -5.57
C LYS A 98 2.31 -9.47 -5.84
N LEU A 99 1.48 -8.42 -5.88
CA LEU A 99 1.94 -7.05 -6.07
C LEU A 99 2.81 -6.58 -4.89
N PHE A 100 2.40 -6.90 -3.66
CA PHE A 100 3.19 -6.60 -2.47
C PHE A 100 4.57 -7.29 -2.53
N ARG A 101 4.61 -8.58 -2.83
CA ARG A 101 5.88 -9.33 -2.94
C ARG A 101 6.76 -8.82 -4.08
N TYR A 102 6.17 -8.46 -5.20
CA TYR A 102 6.92 -7.83 -6.28
C TYR A 102 7.58 -6.52 -5.83
N THR A 103 6.82 -5.66 -5.14
CA THR A 103 7.33 -4.41 -4.58
C THR A 103 8.43 -4.67 -3.55
N GLU A 104 8.22 -5.60 -2.64
CA GLU A 104 9.21 -5.97 -1.63
C GLU A 104 10.55 -6.35 -2.26
N GLU A 105 10.54 -7.20 -3.28
CA GLU A 105 11.75 -7.55 -4.01
C GLU A 105 12.40 -6.35 -4.71
N ALA A 106 11.59 -5.47 -5.31
CA ALA A 106 12.09 -4.29 -6.00
C ALA A 106 12.75 -3.26 -5.06
N VAL A 107 12.30 -3.16 -3.83
CA VAL A 107 12.81 -2.17 -2.86
C VAL A 107 13.91 -2.71 -1.95
N LYS A 108 14.16 -4.00 -1.93
CA LYS A 108 15.23 -4.62 -1.11
C LYS A 108 16.60 -3.94 -1.19
N PRO A 109 17.07 -3.47 -2.37
CA PRO A 109 18.35 -2.79 -2.42
C PRO A 109 18.41 -1.46 -1.67
N GLU A 110 17.26 -0.86 -1.34
CA GLU A 110 17.16 0.49 -0.78
C GLU A 110 16.59 0.50 0.63
N ALA A 111 15.96 -0.58 1.08
CA ALA A 111 15.27 -0.62 2.37
C ALA A 111 15.46 -1.95 3.07
N GLU A 112 15.56 -1.90 4.41
CA GLU A 112 15.67 -3.09 5.25
C GLU A 112 14.32 -3.56 5.77
N TYR A 113 13.34 -2.66 5.84
CA TYR A 113 11.99 -2.94 6.31
C TYR A 113 10.96 -2.41 5.32
N ILE A 114 9.85 -3.11 5.22
CA ILE A 114 8.63 -2.61 4.59
C ILE A 114 7.60 -2.40 5.68
N VAL A 115 7.00 -1.23 5.72
CA VAL A 115 6.06 -0.83 6.78
C VAL A 115 4.78 -0.26 6.18
N LEU A 116 3.69 -0.37 6.91
CA LEU A 116 2.43 0.26 6.55
C LEU A 116 1.54 0.47 7.76
N SER A 117 0.58 1.36 7.62
CA SER A 117 -0.52 1.54 8.54
C SER A 117 -1.83 1.27 7.81
N THR A 118 -2.85 0.83 8.53
CA THR A 118 -4.17 0.63 7.96
C THR A 118 -5.25 1.19 8.89
N ALA A 119 -6.27 1.81 8.31
CA ALA A 119 -7.46 2.29 9.00
C ALA A 119 -8.71 1.55 8.51
N THR A 120 -8.55 0.34 8.03
CA THR A 120 -9.65 -0.47 7.48
C THR A 120 -10.70 -0.78 8.53
N LYS A 121 -11.97 -0.78 8.12
CA LYS A 121 -13.08 -1.25 8.95
C LYS A 121 -13.12 -2.77 9.04
N ASN A 122 -12.56 -3.47 8.05
CA ASN A 122 -12.46 -4.93 8.01
C ASN A 122 -11.08 -5.40 8.50
N TRP A 123 -10.72 -5.05 9.73
CA TRP A 123 -9.40 -5.32 10.27
C TRP A 123 -9.06 -6.81 10.39
N LYS A 124 -10.05 -7.68 10.62
CA LYS A 124 -9.80 -9.13 10.72
C LYS A 124 -9.26 -9.70 9.41
N ALA A 125 -9.91 -9.39 8.29
CA ALA A 125 -9.47 -9.85 6.97
C ALA A 125 -8.12 -9.22 6.58
N ILE A 126 -7.93 -7.94 6.87
CA ILE A 126 -6.70 -7.23 6.54
C ILE A 126 -5.52 -7.71 7.39
N PHE A 127 -5.72 -7.97 8.69
CA PHE A 127 -4.67 -8.54 9.52
C PHE A 127 -4.31 -9.97 9.11
N HIS A 128 -5.30 -10.78 8.72
CA HIS A 128 -5.02 -12.10 8.13
C HIS A 128 -4.14 -11.97 6.88
N PHE A 129 -4.47 -11.04 6.00
CA PHE A 129 -3.70 -10.78 4.79
C PHE A 129 -2.24 -10.36 5.09
N TYR A 130 -2.05 -9.35 5.93
CA TYR A 130 -0.70 -8.84 6.21
C TYR A 130 0.10 -9.74 7.15
N LEU A 131 -0.49 -10.25 8.22
CA LEU A 131 0.24 -11.02 9.22
C LEU A 131 0.42 -12.48 8.81
N ASP A 132 -0.64 -13.13 8.30
CA ASP A 132 -0.60 -14.56 8.00
C ASP A 132 -0.11 -14.84 6.57
N GLU A 133 -0.57 -14.09 5.58
CA GLU A 133 -0.19 -14.32 4.20
C GLU A 133 1.14 -13.64 3.80
N LEU A 134 1.40 -12.44 4.32
CA LEU A 134 2.59 -11.64 3.96
C LEU A 134 3.68 -11.61 5.04
N ASP A 135 3.53 -12.38 6.11
CA ASP A 135 4.52 -12.54 7.18
C ASP A 135 4.95 -11.23 7.86
N MET A 136 4.09 -10.23 7.89
CA MET A 136 4.37 -9.00 8.62
C MET A 136 4.17 -9.20 10.13
N ALA A 137 4.91 -8.43 10.93
CA ALA A 137 4.74 -8.39 12.38
C ALA A 137 3.83 -7.24 12.80
N PHE A 138 3.00 -7.47 13.80
CA PHE A 138 2.16 -6.42 14.38
C PHE A 138 3.04 -5.42 15.14
N TRP A 139 2.83 -4.16 14.87
CA TRP A 139 3.58 -3.06 15.50
C TRP A 139 2.73 -2.27 16.49
N SER A 140 1.61 -1.70 16.03
CA SER A 140 0.76 -0.85 16.87
C SER A 140 -0.67 -0.79 16.35
N ALA A 141 -1.58 -0.38 17.23
CA ALA A 141 -2.96 -0.13 16.87
C ALA A 141 -3.51 1.08 17.64
N ARG A 142 -4.48 1.75 17.03
CA ARG A 142 -5.31 2.75 17.70
C ARG A 142 -6.73 2.22 17.78
N LEU A 143 -7.35 2.35 18.94
CA LEU A 143 -8.71 1.90 19.20
C LEU A 143 -9.54 3.08 19.70
N PHE A 144 -10.82 3.08 19.42
CA PHE A 144 -11.69 4.14 19.93
C PHE A 144 -13.02 3.56 20.39
N LYS A 145 -13.63 4.28 21.32
CA LYS A 145 -14.96 3.98 21.85
C LYS A 145 -15.63 5.30 22.23
N ARG A 146 -16.89 5.45 21.83
CA ARG A 146 -17.71 6.58 22.33
C ARG A 146 -18.16 6.27 23.77
N ILE A 147 -18.09 7.29 24.63
CA ILE A 147 -18.57 7.18 26.01
C ILE A 147 -19.80 8.04 26.21
#